data_48e8ecb72cc9241388b08bdd7113caf1
#
_entry.id   48e8ecb72cc9241388b08bdd7113caf1
#
_cell.length_a   1.000
_cell.length_b   1.000
_cell.length_c   1.000
_cell.angle_alpha   90.00
_cell.angle_beta   90.00
_cell.angle_gamma   90.00
#
_symmetry.space_group_name_H-M   'P 1'
#
loop_
_entity.id
_entity.type
_entity.pdbx_description
1 polymer ?
#
loop_
_entity_poly.entity_id
_entity_poly.type
_entity_poly.pdbx_seq_one_letter_code
_entity_poly.pdbx_strand_id
1 'polypeptide(L)'
;MKKRFIFILCGLFLCAGTIAATNYSVLQQGAVGDGKTLNTKSLQSAIDALHAKGGGQLYFPAGRYLTGSLQLKSNVTLYLEKEAVLLGSTSPYDYPGFSTEKELKVNNDHFDQALIYAEGAENIGITGEGCIDGQGRELALTIDSLHHTGELVDKHYNTYRKRPNTRPKLLFMRNCRKVELRKTNFRSGAAWGLSFSLCADLTIDSLHVENRAYWNNDGIDISDCKDVRISNCFINSADDGICLKSHNRGAWNDRVSISNCHIISSASAIKFGTESLGGFKNVTIDKVVRTSTMTCADQR
;
A
#
# COMPACT_ATOMS: atom_id res chain seq x y z
N MET A 1 17.93 31.55 -66.70
CA MET A 1 18.26 31.87 -65.29
C MET A 1 17.42 31.00 -64.38
N LYS A 2 18.01 29.93 -63.74
CA LYS A 2 17.32 29.03 -62.82
C LYS A 2 17.68 29.46 -61.41
N LYS A 3 16.69 29.94 -60.59
CA LYS A 3 16.88 30.30 -59.21
C LYS A 3 16.82 29.00 -58.39
N ARG A 4 17.90 28.67 -57.67
CA ARG A 4 17.95 27.58 -56.64
C ARG A 4 17.49 28.13 -55.31
N PHE A 5 16.43 27.58 -54.77
CA PHE A 5 16.01 27.80 -53.38
C PHE A 5 16.77 26.82 -52.50
N ILE A 6 17.53 27.33 -51.54
CA ILE A 6 18.18 26.54 -50.49
C ILE A 6 17.23 26.57 -49.29
N PHE A 7 16.67 25.39 -48.94
CA PHE A 7 15.96 25.21 -47.69
C PHE A 7 16.97 24.90 -46.58
N ILE A 8 17.11 25.83 -45.64
CA ILE A 8 17.88 25.59 -44.41
C ILE A 8 16.93 24.91 -43.42
N LEU A 9 17.15 23.61 -43.19
CA LEU A 9 16.43 22.82 -42.18
C LEU A 9 17.08 23.12 -40.82
N CYS A 10 16.44 23.99 -40.03
CA CYS A 10 16.86 24.26 -38.64
C CYS A 10 16.42 23.08 -37.74
N GLY A 11 17.32 22.15 -37.48
CA GLY A 11 17.08 21.06 -36.55
C GLY A 11 17.02 21.58 -35.10
N LEU A 12 15.82 21.58 -34.50
CA LEU A 12 15.68 21.74 -33.04
C LEU A 12 16.25 20.50 -32.33
N PHE A 13 17.45 20.59 -31.82
CA PHE A 13 17.99 19.64 -30.84
C PHE A 13 17.26 19.84 -29.52
N LEU A 14 16.24 19.00 -29.25
CA LEU A 14 15.72 18.84 -27.88
C LEU A 14 16.83 18.15 -27.07
N CYS A 15 17.58 18.93 -26.31
CA CYS A 15 18.39 18.39 -25.20
C CYS A 15 17.45 17.81 -24.18
N ALA A 16 17.26 16.49 -24.20
CA ALA A 16 16.70 15.75 -23.07
C ALA A 16 17.73 15.79 -21.94
N GLY A 17 17.65 16.82 -21.10
CA GLY A 17 18.45 16.90 -19.90
C GLY A 17 18.09 15.69 -19.01
N THR A 18 19.08 14.86 -18.68
CA THR A 18 18.94 13.85 -17.64
C THR A 18 18.68 14.58 -16.32
N ILE A 19 17.43 14.58 -15.86
CA ILE A 19 17.10 15.07 -14.52
C ILE A 19 17.78 14.07 -13.57
N ALA A 20 18.81 14.51 -12.86
CA ALA A 20 19.44 13.73 -11.82
C ALA A 20 18.38 13.43 -10.76
N ALA A 21 18.22 12.15 -10.38
CA ALA A 21 17.25 11.75 -9.36
C ALA A 21 17.55 12.51 -8.06
N THR A 22 16.56 13.25 -7.58
CA THR A 22 16.68 14.00 -6.33
C THR A 22 16.51 13.04 -5.16
N ASN A 23 17.49 12.95 -4.27
CA ASN A 23 17.41 12.09 -3.10
C ASN A 23 17.36 12.96 -1.83
N TYR A 24 16.39 12.71 -0.98
CA TYR A 24 16.27 13.35 0.34
C TYR A 24 16.41 12.31 1.44
N SER A 25 17.26 12.60 2.44
CA SER A 25 17.20 11.87 3.69
C SER A 25 16.13 12.46 4.60
N VAL A 26 15.30 11.60 5.21
CA VAL A 26 14.24 12.04 6.12
C VAL A 26 14.81 12.84 7.29
N LEU A 27 16.01 12.53 7.76
CA LEU A 27 16.68 13.28 8.83
C LEU A 27 16.97 14.73 8.42
N GLN A 28 17.41 14.94 7.18
CA GLN A 28 17.65 16.28 6.64
C GLN A 28 16.35 17.07 6.41
N GLN A 29 15.21 16.37 6.36
CA GLN A 29 13.89 16.98 6.25
C GLN A 29 13.21 17.17 7.63
N GLY A 30 13.95 17.00 8.71
CA GLY A 30 13.50 17.25 10.07
C GLY A 30 12.75 16.08 10.72
N ALA A 31 12.83 14.88 10.16
CA ALA A 31 12.28 13.70 10.82
C ALA A 31 13.23 13.22 11.93
N VAL A 32 12.66 12.66 13.00
CA VAL A 32 13.37 12.11 14.16
C VAL A 32 13.09 10.62 14.24
N GLY A 33 14.14 9.81 14.24
CA GLY A 33 14.05 8.34 14.25
C GLY A 33 14.01 7.72 15.64
N ASP A 34 13.34 8.34 16.61
CA ASP A 34 13.32 7.93 18.02
C ASP A 34 12.13 7.02 18.41
N GLY A 35 11.20 6.76 17.46
CA GLY A 35 9.98 5.98 17.68
C GLY A 35 8.90 6.66 18.52
N LYS A 36 9.04 7.94 18.82
CA LYS A 36 8.14 8.71 19.70
C LYS A 36 7.66 10.01 19.06
N THR A 37 8.56 10.71 18.39
CA THR A 37 8.25 11.99 17.72
C THR A 37 7.39 11.72 16.50
N LEU A 38 6.21 12.37 16.41
CA LEU A 38 5.32 12.26 15.26
C LEU A 38 5.90 13.03 14.07
N ASN A 39 6.28 12.32 13.02
CA ASN A 39 6.96 12.86 11.84
C ASN A 39 6.04 13.10 10.64
N THR A 40 4.74 12.91 10.76
CA THR A 40 3.79 12.94 9.61
C THR A 40 3.99 14.19 8.76
N LYS A 41 4.07 15.36 9.38
CA LYS A 41 4.20 16.64 8.67
C LYS A 41 5.53 16.75 7.92
N SER A 42 6.65 16.41 8.54
CA SER A 42 7.97 16.49 7.91
C SER A 42 8.12 15.49 6.78
N LEU A 43 7.65 14.26 6.97
CA LEU A 43 7.67 13.21 5.94
C LEU A 43 6.76 13.57 4.76
N GLN A 44 5.55 14.06 5.02
CA GLN A 44 4.65 14.49 3.95
C GLN A 44 5.22 15.66 3.16
N SER A 45 5.78 16.65 3.84
CA SER A 45 6.43 17.80 3.19
C SER A 45 7.62 17.36 2.31
N ALA A 46 8.37 16.35 2.72
CA ALA A 46 9.46 15.78 1.93
C ALA A 46 8.95 15.07 0.66
N ILE A 47 7.89 14.30 0.77
CA ILE A 47 7.22 13.65 -0.38
C ILE A 47 6.72 14.72 -1.37
N ASP A 48 6.06 15.75 -0.86
CA ASP A 48 5.52 16.85 -1.66
C ASP A 48 6.63 17.61 -2.40
N ALA A 49 7.74 17.89 -1.71
CA ALA A 49 8.88 18.58 -2.30
C ALA A 49 9.60 17.74 -3.36
N LEU A 50 9.73 16.42 -3.18
CA LEU A 50 10.25 15.51 -4.20
C LEU A 50 9.36 15.50 -5.42
N HIS A 51 8.05 15.31 -5.22
CA HIS A 51 7.07 15.33 -6.31
C HIS A 51 7.11 16.63 -7.10
N ALA A 52 7.15 17.79 -6.44
CA ALA A 52 7.21 19.10 -7.08
C ALA A 52 8.49 19.32 -7.90
N LYS A 53 9.58 18.60 -7.59
CA LYS A 53 10.84 18.61 -8.35
C LYS A 53 10.91 17.57 -9.47
N GLY A 54 9.79 16.90 -9.77
CA GLY A 54 9.71 15.87 -10.79
C GLY A 54 9.92 14.45 -10.28
N GLY A 55 10.19 14.27 -9.00
CA GLY A 55 10.33 12.97 -8.34
C GLY A 55 11.69 12.75 -7.70
N GLY A 56 11.86 11.56 -7.15
CA GLY A 56 13.08 11.14 -6.49
C GLY A 56 12.87 10.13 -5.38
N GLN A 57 13.91 9.94 -4.58
CA GLN A 57 13.90 8.98 -3.49
C GLN A 57 13.89 9.67 -2.13
N LEU A 58 12.95 9.29 -1.28
CA LEU A 58 12.95 9.63 0.14
C LEU A 58 13.62 8.48 0.91
N TYR A 59 14.80 8.74 1.42
CA TYR A 59 15.68 7.77 2.07
C TYR A 59 15.48 7.78 3.58
N PHE A 60 15.19 6.62 4.14
CA PHE A 60 15.05 6.37 5.56
C PHE A 60 16.28 5.60 6.06
N PRO A 61 17.26 6.23 6.73
CA PRO A 61 18.32 5.50 7.41
C PRO A 61 17.80 4.73 8.61
N ALA A 62 18.64 3.91 9.23
CA ALA A 62 18.31 3.21 10.46
C ALA A 62 17.66 4.13 11.50
N GLY A 63 16.55 3.69 12.10
CA GLY A 63 15.75 4.46 13.05
C GLY A 63 14.27 4.08 13.01
N ARG A 64 13.50 4.59 13.96
CA ARG A 64 12.05 4.34 14.07
C ARG A 64 11.28 5.65 13.88
N TYR A 65 10.60 5.79 12.77
CA TYR A 65 9.94 7.03 12.35
C TYR A 65 8.43 6.91 12.58
N LEU A 66 7.95 7.39 13.73
CA LEU A 66 6.52 7.40 14.05
C LEU A 66 5.79 8.36 13.11
N THR A 67 4.67 7.90 12.51
CA THR A 67 3.87 8.70 11.59
C THR A 67 2.40 8.30 11.59
N GLY A 68 1.51 9.23 11.29
CA GLY A 68 0.17 8.93 10.80
C GLY A 68 0.18 8.67 9.29
N SER A 69 -0.98 8.87 8.65
CA SER A 69 -1.12 8.67 7.20
C SER A 69 -0.17 9.52 6.36
N LEU A 70 0.45 8.88 5.38
CA LEU A 70 1.27 9.54 4.35
C LEU A 70 0.67 9.31 2.98
N GLN A 71 0.55 10.39 2.20
CA GLN A 71 0.15 10.32 0.80
C GLN A 71 1.38 10.24 -0.11
N LEU A 72 1.59 9.10 -0.75
CA LEU A 72 2.64 8.93 -1.75
C LEU A 72 2.20 9.56 -3.08
N LYS A 73 3.12 10.26 -3.74
CA LYS A 73 2.85 11.02 -4.98
C LYS A 73 3.69 10.54 -6.14
N SER A 74 3.26 10.85 -7.35
CA SER A 74 3.91 10.41 -8.59
C SER A 74 5.40 10.71 -8.60
N ASN A 75 6.16 9.76 -9.14
CA ASN A 75 7.61 9.77 -9.26
C ASN A 75 8.38 9.76 -7.92
N VAL A 76 7.74 9.39 -6.81
CA VAL A 76 8.40 9.30 -5.50
C VAL A 76 8.54 7.85 -5.07
N THR A 77 9.73 7.48 -4.65
CA THR A 77 10.05 6.18 -4.05
C THR A 77 10.48 6.36 -2.60
N LEU A 78 9.87 5.60 -1.69
CA LEU A 78 10.36 5.47 -0.32
C LEU A 78 11.40 4.35 -0.29
N TYR A 79 12.60 4.64 0.17
CA TYR A 79 13.64 3.66 0.37
C TYR A 79 13.95 3.51 1.86
N LEU A 80 13.72 2.32 2.40
CA LEU A 80 13.96 2.02 3.81
C LEU A 80 15.21 1.16 3.95
N GLU A 81 16.22 1.63 4.66
CA GLU A 81 17.35 0.79 5.05
C GLU A 81 16.90 -0.38 5.92
N LYS A 82 17.75 -1.41 6.04
CA LYS A 82 17.44 -2.66 6.74
C LYS A 82 16.92 -2.46 8.18
N GLU A 83 17.45 -1.47 8.91
CA GLU A 83 17.03 -1.18 10.29
C GLU A 83 16.11 0.05 10.38
N ALA A 84 15.63 0.56 9.26
CA ALA A 84 14.64 1.62 9.23
C ALA A 84 13.25 1.04 9.46
N VAL A 85 12.48 1.66 10.36
CA VAL A 85 11.10 1.31 10.65
C VAL A 85 10.22 2.54 10.47
N LEU A 86 9.34 2.52 9.47
CA LEU A 86 8.23 3.45 9.40
C LEU A 86 7.12 2.93 10.30
N LEU A 87 6.85 3.63 11.40
CA LEU A 87 6.01 3.17 12.50
C LEU A 87 4.69 3.91 12.49
N GLY A 88 3.57 3.19 12.35
CA GLY A 88 2.24 3.78 12.37
C GLY A 88 1.85 4.29 13.75
N SER A 89 1.15 5.42 13.82
CA SER A 89 0.58 5.95 15.07
C SER A 89 -0.48 4.99 15.64
N THR A 90 -0.57 4.94 16.96
CA THR A 90 -1.64 4.23 17.66
C THR A 90 -2.86 5.11 17.94
N SER A 91 -2.86 6.36 17.50
CA SER A 91 -3.98 7.27 17.56
C SER A 91 -4.83 7.21 16.28
N PRO A 92 -6.13 6.91 16.33
CA PRO A 92 -6.99 6.89 15.15
C PRO A 92 -7.13 8.27 14.48
N TYR A 93 -6.87 9.34 15.21
CA TYR A 93 -6.95 10.73 14.71
C TYR A 93 -5.82 11.09 13.74
N ASP A 94 -4.77 10.29 13.70
CA ASP A 94 -3.64 10.46 12.78
C ASP A 94 -3.89 9.81 11.39
N TYR A 95 -5.10 9.26 11.18
CA TYR A 95 -5.49 8.58 9.94
C TYR A 95 -6.74 9.23 9.32
N PRO A 96 -6.64 10.41 8.73
CA PRO A 96 -7.74 10.99 7.98
C PRO A 96 -8.06 10.13 6.76
N GLY A 97 -9.33 10.08 6.36
CA GLY A 97 -9.71 9.50 5.08
C GLY A 97 -9.22 10.36 3.92
N PHE A 98 -8.75 9.75 2.84
CA PHE A 98 -8.21 10.45 1.67
C PHE A 98 -9.18 10.54 0.51
N SER A 99 -10.21 9.70 0.47
CA SER A 99 -11.11 9.64 -0.66
C SER A 99 -12.09 10.80 -0.69
N THR A 100 -12.10 11.53 -1.79
CA THR A 100 -13.13 12.52 -2.11
C THR A 100 -14.34 11.88 -2.81
N GLU A 101 -14.23 10.63 -3.27
CA GLU A 101 -15.32 9.94 -3.95
C GLU A 101 -16.33 9.37 -2.97
N LYS A 102 -17.56 9.88 -3.04
CA LYS A 102 -18.71 9.35 -2.30
C LYS A 102 -19.18 7.97 -2.77
N GLU A 103 -18.55 7.36 -3.75
CA GLU A 103 -19.08 6.23 -4.53
C GLU A 103 -18.40 4.88 -4.30
N LEU A 104 -17.55 4.70 -3.31
CA LEU A 104 -17.14 3.35 -2.91
C LEU A 104 -18.26 2.65 -2.12
N LYS A 105 -19.51 2.74 -2.63
CA LYS A 105 -20.71 2.16 -2.05
C LYS A 105 -20.93 0.72 -2.48
N VAL A 106 -19.92 -0.11 -2.49
CA VAL A 106 -20.14 -1.54 -2.60
C VAL A 106 -19.85 -2.16 -1.23
N ASN A 107 -20.90 -2.61 -0.57
CA ASN A 107 -20.89 -3.42 0.66
C ASN A 107 -20.32 -2.77 1.95
N ASN A 108 -20.47 -1.48 2.19
CA ASN A 108 -20.03 -0.81 3.42
C ASN A 108 -18.50 -0.82 3.69
N ASP A 109 -17.68 -1.15 2.72
CA ASP A 109 -16.22 -1.14 2.86
C ASP A 109 -15.61 0.23 2.50
N HIS A 110 -16.19 1.30 3.07
CA HIS A 110 -15.70 2.68 2.95
C HIS A 110 -14.45 2.90 3.77
N PHE A 111 -13.44 2.22 3.42
CA PHE A 111 -12.24 2.16 4.18
C PHE A 111 -11.08 2.67 3.31
N ASP A 112 -11.07 3.99 3.26
CA ASP A 112 -10.08 4.78 2.54
C ASP A 112 -8.93 5.24 3.45
N GLN A 113 -8.93 4.83 4.71
CA GLN A 113 -7.85 5.10 5.64
C GLN A 113 -6.70 4.11 5.44
N ALA A 114 -5.49 4.63 5.41
CA ALA A 114 -4.28 3.82 5.34
C ALA A 114 -3.09 4.54 5.97
N LEU A 115 -2.08 3.78 6.41
CA LEU A 115 -0.81 4.36 6.84
C LEU A 115 -0.08 4.97 5.64
N ILE A 116 -0.05 4.25 4.50
CA ILE A 116 0.47 4.77 3.23
C ILE A 116 -0.66 4.72 2.21
N TYR A 117 -0.95 5.86 1.60
CA TYR A 117 -2.01 6.03 0.62
C TYR A 117 -1.47 6.63 -0.68
N ALA A 118 -1.99 6.19 -1.82
CA ALA A 118 -1.76 6.81 -3.11
C ALA A 118 -3.03 6.74 -3.96
N GLU A 119 -3.34 7.81 -4.68
CA GLU A 119 -4.44 7.86 -5.64
C GLU A 119 -4.02 8.57 -6.91
N GLY A 120 -4.29 7.92 -8.06
CA GLY A 120 -3.97 8.47 -9.38
C GLY A 120 -2.48 8.72 -9.61
N ALA A 121 -1.61 8.13 -8.80
CA ALA A 121 -0.17 8.34 -8.87
C ALA A 121 0.49 7.37 -9.88
N GLU A 122 1.56 7.83 -10.52
CA GLU A 122 2.33 7.05 -11.47
C GLU A 122 3.80 7.00 -11.06
N ASN A 123 4.46 5.85 -11.35
CA ASN A 123 5.88 5.64 -11.09
C ASN A 123 6.22 5.87 -9.62
N ILE A 124 5.60 5.09 -8.75
CA ILE A 124 5.79 5.14 -7.30
C ILE A 124 6.36 3.83 -6.78
N GLY A 125 7.12 3.91 -5.70
CA GLY A 125 7.75 2.73 -5.14
C GLY A 125 7.93 2.77 -3.63
N ILE A 126 8.05 1.56 -3.06
CA ILE A 126 8.52 1.33 -1.70
C ILE A 126 9.54 0.20 -1.79
N THR A 127 10.77 0.48 -1.45
CA THR A 127 11.89 -0.43 -1.65
C THR A 127 12.84 -0.45 -0.45
N GLY A 128 13.77 -1.39 -0.46
CA GLY A 128 14.74 -1.53 0.63
C GLY A 128 14.33 -2.62 1.63
N GLU A 129 15.23 -2.96 2.55
CA GLU A 129 15.07 -4.10 3.48
C GLU A 129 14.49 -3.68 4.84
N GLY A 130 14.04 -2.43 4.97
CA GLY A 130 13.41 -1.90 6.18
C GLY A 130 12.00 -2.42 6.39
N CYS A 131 11.31 -1.84 7.35
CA CYS A 131 10.01 -2.30 7.81
C CYS A 131 8.98 -1.17 7.83
N ILE A 132 7.75 -1.49 7.45
CA ILE A 132 6.55 -0.68 7.69
C ILE A 132 5.69 -1.44 8.69
N ASP A 133 5.56 -0.89 9.89
CA ASP A 133 4.87 -1.49 11.03
C ASP A 133 3.65 -0.63 11.41
N GLY A 134 2.47 -1.17 11.23
CA GLY A 134 1.22 -0.44 11.48
C GLY A 134 0.82 -0.32 12.95
N GLN A 135 1.49 -1.00 13.87
CA GLN A 135 1.08 -1.11 15.29
C GLN A 135 -0.43 -1.43 15.43
N GLY A 136 -0.93 -2.29 14.55
CA GLY A 136 -2.36 -2.47 14.31
C GLY A 136 -3.14 -3.00 15.51
N ARG A 137 -2.52 -3.82 16.35
CA ARG A 137 -3.15 -4.31 17.57
C ARG A 137 -3.37 -3.17 18.55
N GLU A 138 -2.35 -2.38 18.80
CA GLU A 138 -2.37 -1.25 19.72
C GLU A 138 -3.37 -0.20 19.25
N LEU A 139 -3.36 0.12 17.96
CA LEU A 139 -4.32 1.04 17.35
C LEU A 139 -5.76 0.52 17.49
N ALA A 140 -6.01 -0.76 17.18
CA ALA A 140 -7.33 -1.33 17.28
C ALA A 140 -7.86 -1.31 18.73
N LEU A 141 -7.01 -1.62 19.72
CA LEU A 141 -7.37 -1.55 21.12
C LEU A 141 -7.60 -0.12 21.61
N THR A 142 -6.86 0.86 21.07
CA THR A 142 -7.11 2.29 21.34
C THR A 142 -8.50 2.70 20.85
N ILE A 143 -8.86 2.33 19.61
CA ILE A 143 -10.19 2.60 19.04
C ILE A 143 -11.28 1.98 19.91
N ASP A 144 -11.11 0.71 20.33
CA ASP A 144 -12.05 0.04 21.21
C ASP A 144 -12.20 0.77 22.55
N SER A 145 -11.09 1.19 23.16
CA SER A 145 -11.08 1.93 24.42
C SER A 145 -11.82 3.25 24.31
N LEU A 146 -11.58 4.03 23.27
CA LEU A 146 -12.25 5.30 23.03
C LEU A 146 -13.77 5.13 22.92
N HIS A 147 -14.25 4.13 22.19
CA HIS A 147 -15.68 3.84 22.12
C HIS A 147 -16.29 3.41 23.48
N HIS A 148 -15.56 2.65 24.27
CA HIS A 148 -16.02 2.24 25.60
C HIS A 148 -16.05 3.40 26.61
N THR A 149 -15.22 4.41 26.42
CA THR A 149 -15.24 5.64 27.26
C THR A 149 -16.23 6.68 26.75
N GLY A 150 -16.97 6.40 25.67
CA GLY A 150 -18.00 7.28 25.11
C GLY A 150 -17.48 8.26 24.07
N GLU A 151 -16.21 8.18 23.67
CA GLU A 151 -15.68 8.94 22.56
C GLU A 151 -16.04 8.27 21.23
N LEU A 152 -16.91 8.89 20.45
CA LEU A 152 -17.35 8.35 19.17
C LEU A 152 -16.30 8.58 18.08
N VAL A 153 -15.43 7.62 17.85
CA VAL A 153 -14.44 7.64 16.74
C VAL A 153 -15.10 7.27 15.41
N ASP A 154 -16.08 6.37 15.42
CA ASP A 154 -16.85 5.95 14.25
C ASP A 154 -18.33 5.73 14.60
N LYS A 155 -19.22 6.42 13.89
CA LYS A 155 -20.68 6.25 14.02
C LYS A 155 -21.20 4.84 13.67
N HIS A 156 -20.39 4.03 12.98
CA HIS A 156 -20.72 2.67 12.57
C HIS A 156 -20.02 1.60 13.43
N TYR A 157 -19.36 2.00 14.51
CA TYR A 157 -18.69 1.06 15.41
C TYR A 157 -19.66 0.01 15.97
N ASN A 158 -19.25 -1.23 15.87
CA ASN A 158 -20.03 -2.37 16.38
C ASN A 158 -19.16 -3.22 17.31
N THR A 159 -19.55 -3.29 18.56
CA THR A 159 -18.84 -4.04 19.60
C THR A 159 -18.79 -5.55 19.36
N TYR A 160 -19.78 -6.10 18.68
CA TYR A 160 -19.86 -7.55 18.40
C TYR A 160 -19.05 -7.97 17.16
N ARG A 161 -19.02 -7.10 16.15
CA ARG A 161 -18.21 -7.31 14.94
C ARG A 161 -17.55 -6.00 14.58
N LYS A 162 -16.36 -5.82 15.07
CA LYS A 162 -15.54 -4.64 14.81
C LYS A 162 -15.24 -4.57 13.33
N ARG A 163 -15.95 -3.71 12.62
CA ARG A 163 -15.76 -3.52 11.18
C ARG A 163 -14.43 -2.82 10.91
N PRO A 164 -13.81 -3.08 9.75
CA PRO A 164 -12.54 -2.44 9.41
C PRO A 164 -12.61 -0.94 9.14
N ASN A 165 -13.80 -0.33 9.10
CA ASN A 165 -13.99 1.05 8.66
C ASN A 165 -13.29 2.12 9.50
N THR A 166 -12.89 1.80 10.72
CA THR A 166 -12.13 2.69 11.61
C THR A 166 -10.67 2.28 11.76
N ARG A 167 -10.30 1.18 11.15
CA ARG A 167 -8.96 0.62 11.26
C ARG A 167 -8.23 0.79 9.93
N PRO A 168 -7.16 1.60 9.85
CA PRO A 168 -6.46 1.83 8.59
C PRO A 168 -5.79 0.57 8.07
N LYS A 169 -5.73 0.44 6.75
CA LYS A 169 -4.87 -0.49 6.04
C LYS A 169 -3.39 -0.12 6.25
N LEU A 170 -2.47 -1.04 6.06
CA LEU A 170 -1.05 -0.67 5.99
C LEU A 170 -0.76 0.17 4.75
N LEU A 171 -1.30 -0.27 3.60
CA LEU A 171 -1.13 0.41 2.34
C LEU A 171 -2.41 0.34 1.52
N PHE A 172 -2.78 1.46 0.92
CA PHE A 172 -3.86 1.52 -0.05
C PHE A 172 -3.48 2.36 -1.28
N MET A 173 -3.52 1.75 -2.45
CA MET A 173 -3.26 2.42 -3.72
C MET A 173 -4.47 2.28 -4.64
N ARG A 174 -4.94 3.41 -5.18
CA ARG A 174 -6.09 3.44 -6.09
C ARG A 174 -5.76 4.21 -7.37
N ASN A 175 -6.18 3.67 -8.52
CA ASN A 175 -5.93 4.28 -9.85
C ASN A 175 -4.45 4.57 -10.12
N CYS A 176 -3.53 3.83 -9.52
CA CYS A 176 -2.09 4.03 -9.67
C CYS A 176 -1.52 3.19 -10.81
N ARG A 177 -0.41 3.66 -11.40
CA ARG A 177 0.29 2.95 -12.47
C ARG A 177 1.79 2.89 -12.19
N LYS A 178 2.43 1.82 -12.70
CA LYS A 178 3.88 1.60 -12.51
C LYS A 178 4.26 1.66 -11.03
N VAL A 179 3.69 0.74 -10.27
CA VAL A 179 3.93 0.62 -8.83
C VAL A 179 4.94 -0.48 -8.58
N GLU A 180 5.95 -0.19 -7.80
CA GLU A 180 7.00 -1.15 -7.45
C GLU A 180 7.14 -1.27 -5.94
N LEU A 181 6.88 -2.48 -5.41
CA LEU A 181 7.19 -2.84 -4.02
C LEU A 181 8.24 -3.95 -4.02
N ARG A 182 9.40 -3.70 -3.40
CA ARG A 182 10.50 -4.69 -3.37
C ARG A 182 11.20 -4.77 -2.04
N LYS A 183 11.43 -6.01 -1.59
CA LYS A 183 12.28 -6.39 -0.43
C LYS A 183 11.83 -5.87 0.93
N THR A 184 10.84 -5.00 0.98
CA THR A 184 10.38 -4.34 2.21
C THR A 184 9.54 -5.29 3.05
N ASN A 185 9.66 -5.17 4.37
CA ASN A 185 8.85 -5.88 5.35
C ASN A 185 7.61 -5.04 5.68
N PHE A 186 6.43 -5.66 5.65
CA PHE A 186 5.16 -5.05 6.05
C PHE A 186 4.57 -5.88 7.19
N ARG A 187 4.22 -5.24 8.29
CA ARG A 187 3.66 -5.98 9.42
C ARG A 187 2.64 -5.21 10.23
N SER A 188 1.85 -5.97 10.97
CA SER A 188 0.96 -5.45 12.03
C SER A 188 -0.01 -4.37 11.54
N GLY A 189 -0.72 -4.60 10.44
CA GLY A 189 -1.81 -3.72 10.02
C GLY A 189 -2.98 -3.76 11.01
N ALA A 190 -3.70 -2.66 11.16
CA ALA A 190 -4.92 -2.66 11.95
C ALA A 190 -6.09 -3.36 11.22
N ALA A 191 -6.00 -3.48 9.91
CA ALA A 191 -6.93 -4.19 9.03
C ALA A 191 -6.16 -4.84 7.88
N TRP A 192 -6.70 -4.80 6.63
CA TRP A 192 -6.04 -5.33 5.45
C TRP A 192 -4.61 -4.81 5.31
N GLY A 193 -3.71 -5.65 4.84
CA GLY A 193 -2.32 -5.31 4.65
C GLY A 193 -2.10 -4.38 3.46
N LEU A 194 -1.84 -4.95 2.30
CA LEU A 194 -1.53 -4.22 1.08
C LEU A 194 -2.73 -4.30 0.13
N SER A 195 -3.38 -3.18 -0.14
CA SER A 195 -4.59 -3.13 -0.97
C SER A 195 -4.37 -2.28 -2.21
N PHE A 196 -4.74 -2.82 -3.36
CA PHE A 196 -4.65 -2.15 -4.65
C PHE A 196 -6.02 -2.19 -5.33
N SER A 197 -6.49 -1.04 -5.82
CA SER A 197 -7.76 -0.93 -6.52
C SER A 197 -7.60 -0.16 -7.82
N LEU A 198 -8.08 -0.73 -8.93
CA LEU A 198 -8.02 -0.11 -10.26
C LEU A 198 -6.59 0.29 -10.70
N CYS A 199 -5.58 -0.38 -10.20
CA CYS A 199 -4.19 -0.11 -10.50
C CYS A 199 -3.71 -0.92 -11.72
N ALA A 200 -2.62 -0.47 -12.35
CA ALA A 200 -2.00 -1.16 -13.46
C ALA A 200 -0.47 -1.15 -13.37
N ASP A 201 0.18 -2.13 -13.99
CA ASP A 201 1.64 -2.28 -13.99
C ASP A 201 2.19 -2.39 -12.56
N LEU A 202 1.68 -3.34 -11.79
CA LEU A 202 2.10 -3.60 -10.41
C LEU A 202 3.21 -4.65 -10.39
N THR A 203 4.31 -4.35 -9.73
CA THR A 203 5.37 -5.30 -9.40
C THR A 203 5.53 -5.39 -7.89
N ILE A 204 5.22 -6.55 -7.34
CA ILE A 204 5.30 -6.88 -5.92
C ILE A 204 6.27 -8.04 -5.80
N ASP A 205 7.48 -7.80 -5.32
CA ASP A 205 8.54 -8.80 -5.37
C ASP A 205 9.35 -8.85 -4.08
N SER A 206 9.65 -10.07 -3.65
CA SER A 206 10.50 -10.32 -2.47
C SER A 206 10.05 -9.63 -1.19
N LEU A 207 8.74 -9.47 -0.99
CA LEU A 207 8.18 -8.91 0.22
C LEU A 207 8.09 -9.94 1.33
N HIS A 208 8.22 -9.47 2.58
CA HIS A 208 7.82 -10.19 3.77
C HIS A 208 6.61 -9.49 4.38
N VAL A 209 5.44 -10.12 4.29
CA VAL A 209 4.17 -9.58 4.81
C VAL A 209 3.74 -10.40 6.02
N GLU A 210 3.70 -9.79 7.20
CA GLU A 210 3.22 -10.42 8.42
C GLU A 210 2.06 -9.63 9.02
N ASN A 211 0.85 -9.96 8.60
CA ASN A 211 -0.36 -9.23 8.96
C ASN A 211 -1.30 -10.08 9.83
N ARG A 212 -0.98 -10.18 11.14
CA ARG A 212 -1.70 -11.00 12.13
C ARG A 212 -2.03 -10.25 13.42
N ALA A 213 -2.14 -8.94 13.35
CA ALA A 213 -2.30 -8.11 14.54
C ALA A 213 -3.72 -8.12 15.09
N TYR A 214 -4.73 -8.22 14.20
CA TYR A 214 -6.14 -8.12 14.58
C TYR A 214 -7.06 -8.82 13.55
N TRP A 215 -8.35 -8.51 13.52
CA TRP A 215 -9.33 -9.03 12.58
C TRP A 215 -9.18 -8.43 11.18
N ASN A 216 -9.56 -9.19 10.15
CA ASN A 216 -9.46 -8.79 8.74
C ASN A 216 -8.03 -8.39 8.33
N ASN A 217 -7.08 -9.12 8.83
CA ASN A 217 -5.68 -8.94 8.48
C ASN A 217 -5.34 -9.81 7.26
N ASP A 218 -5.89 -9.43 6.09
CA ASP A 218 -5.51 -9.97 4.80
C ASP A 218 -4.05 -9.59 4.48
N GLY A 219 -3.37 -10.37 3.68
CA GLY A 219 -1.99 -10.07 3.27
C GLY A 219 -1.95 -9.05 2.12
N ILE A 220 -2.39 -9.47 0.93
CA ILE A 220 -2.39 -8.66 -0.30
C ILE A 220 -3.74 -8.77 -0.99
N ASP A 221 -4.41 -7.64 -1.19
CA ASP A 221 -5.69 -7.53 -1.89
C ASP A 221 -5.52 -6.83 -3.24
N ILE A 222 -5.91 -7.49 -4.31
CA ILE A 222 -5.86 -6.99 -5.69
C ILE A 222 -7.28 -6.87 -6.21
N SER A 223 -7.75 -5.64 -6.43
CA SER A 223 -9.13 -5.35 -6.85
C SER A 223 -9.16 -4.64 -8.20
N ASP A 224 -9.74 -5.28 -9.21
CA ASP A 224 -9.91 -4.70 -10.56
C ASP A 224 -8.61 -4.16 -11.19
N CYS A 225 -7.47 -4.81 -10.90
CA CYS A 225 -6.14 -4.40 -11.35
C CYS A 225 -5.70 -5.13 -12.64
N LYS A 226 -4.75 -4.54 -13.36
CA LYS A 226 -4.21 -5.10 -14.60
C LYS A 226 -2.69 -5.15 -14.57
N ASP A 227 -2.13 -6.17 -15.24
CA ASP A 227 -0.67 -6.33 -15.36
C ASP A 227 0.01 -6.41 -13.99
N VAL A 228 -0.42 -7.38 -13.16
CA VAL A 228 0.07 -7.56 -11.79
C VAL A 228 1.04 -8.73 -11.73
N ARG A 229 2.20 -8.52 -11.15
CA ARG A 229 3.17 -9.57 -10.80
C ARG A 229 3.41 -9.58 -9.30
N ILE A 230 3.15 -10.72 -8.68
CA ILE A 230 3.47 -11.00 -7.27
C ILE A 230 4.43 -12.17 -7.27
N SER A 231 5.66 -11.98 -6.79
CA SER A 231 6.69 -13.01 -6.86
C SER A 231 7.59 -13.01 -5.63
N ASN A 232 8.13 -14.19 -5.30
CA ASN A 232 9.15 -14.39 -4.27
C ASN A 232 8.74 -13.85 -2.87
N CYS A 233 7.43 -13.79 -2.59
CA CYS A 233 6.93 -13.21 -1.35
C CYS A 233 6.72 -14.28 -0.27
N PHE A 234 7.00 -13.91 0.98
CA PHE A 234 6.53 -14.60 2.16
C PHE A 234 5.35 -13.83 2.75
N ILE A 235 4.21 -14.50 2.94
CA ILE A 235 2.98 -13.87 3.43
C ILE A 235 2.45 -14.70 4.60
N ASN A 236 2.25 -14.06 5.76
CA ASN A 236 1.64 -14.64 6.93
C ASN A 236 0.50 -13.74 7.41
N SER A 237 -0.74 -14.20 7.23
CA SER A 237 -1.96 -13.41 7.46
C SER A 237 -2.92 -14.09 8.43
N ALA A 238 -3.67 -13.30 9.19
CA ALA A 238 -4.73 -13.80 10.08
C ALA A 238 -6.06 -14.01 9.34
N ASP A 239 -6.19 -13.47 8.15
CA ASP A 239 -7.30 -13.69 7.22
C ASP A 239 -6.72 -14.22 5.88
N ASP A 240 -7.24 -13.80 4.72
CA ASP A 240 -6.78 -14.27 3.42
C ASP A 240 -5.32 -13.86 3.12
N GLY A 241 -4.55 -14.71 2.45
CA GLY A 241 -3.15 -14.44 2.09
C GLY A 241 -3.03 -13.49 0.91
N ILE A 242 -3.40 -13.95 -0.29
CA ILE A 242 -3.56 -13.12 -1.49
C ILE A 242 -5.01 -13.23 -1.93
N CYS A 243 -5.70 -12.09 -1.99
CA CYS A 243 -7.10 -12.03 -2.35
C CYS A 243 -7.32 -11.22 -3.64
N LEU A 244 -7.89 -11.86 -4.66
CA LEU A 244 -8.33 -11.18 -5.87
C LEU A 244 -9.81 -10.83 -5.71
N LYS A 245 -10.12 -9.54 -5.76
CA LYS A 245 -11.48 -8.99 -5.64
C LYS A 245 -11.88 -8.26 -6.91
N SER A 246 -13.18 -8.11 -7.15
CA SER A 246 -13.70 -7.25 -8.21
C SER A 246 -14.92 -6.52 -7.69
N HIS A 247 -14.77 -5.22 -7.49
CA HIS A 247 -15.79 -4.35 -6.91
C HIS A 247 -16.64 -3.61 -7.95
N ASN A 248 -16.20 -3.58 -9.20
CA ASN A 248 -16.84 -2.81 -10.26
C ASN A 248 -17.33 -3.70 -11.39
N ARG A 249 -18.58 -3.56 -11.82
CA ARG A 249 -19.14 -4.33 -12.95
C ARG A 249 -18.47 -4.08 -14.30
N GLY A 250 -17.82 -2.92 -14.46
CA GLY A 250 -17.11 -2.53 -15.69
C GLY A 250 -15.59 -2.72 -15.63
N ALA A 251 -15.08 -3.25 -14.51
CA ALA A 251 -13.65 -3.52 -14.31
C ALA A 251 -13.43 -4.95 -13.81
N TRP A 252 -12.25 -5.47 -13.98
CA TRP A 252 -11.88 -6.83 -13.60
C TRP A 252 -10.37 -6.95 -13.41
N ASN A 253 -9.94 -7.93 -12.66
CA ASN A 253 -8.53 -8.30 -12.63
C ASN A 253 -8.13 -8.97 -13.95
N ASP A 254 -7.03 -8.54 -14.56
CA ASP A 254 -6.54 -9.07 -15.83
C ASP A 254 -5.02 -9.17 -15.86
N ARG A 255 -4.50 -10.28 -16.37
CA ARG A 255 -3.06 -10.57 -16.44
C ARG A 255 -2.39 -10.46 -15.08
N VAL A 256 -2.88 -11.26 -14.13
CA VAL A 256 -2.32 -11.38 -12.77
C VAL A 256 -1.45 -12.63 -12.72
N SER A 257 -0.19 -12.48 -12.34
CA SER A 257 0.75 -13.59 -12.13
C SER A 257 1.19 -13.64 -10.68
N ILE A 258 1.01 -14.78 -10.04
CA ILE A 258 1.46 -15.07 -8.67
C ILE A 258 2.42 -16.24 -8.76
N SER A 259 3.68 -16.06 -8.32
CA SER A 259 4.69 -17.10 -8.48
C SER A 259 5.70 -17.14 -7.33
N ASN A 260 6.18 -18.35 -7.03
CA ASN A 260 7.24 -18.56 -6.04
C ASN A 260 6.97 -17.89 -4.68
N CYS A 261 5.73 -18.01 -4.19
CA CYS A 261 5.30 -17.43 -2.91
C CYS A 261 5.08 -18.51 -1.85
N HIS A 262 5.42 -18.19 -0.61
CA HIS A 262 5.08 -19.00 0.56
C HIS A 262 4.00 -18.26 1.37
N ILE A 263 2.83 -18.90 1.54
CA ILE A 263 1.68 -18.29 2.16
C ILE A 263 1.22 -19.10 3.37
N ILE A 264 1.20 -18.45 4.53
CA ILE A 264 0.58 -18.91 5.77
C ILE A 264 -0.66 -18.07 6.00
N SER A 265 -1.82 -18.69 6.11
CA SER A 265 -3.09 -17.98 6.27
C SER A 265 -4.01 -18.74 7.21
N SER A 266 -4.77 -18.00 8.03
CA SER A 266 -5.82 -18.59 8.87
C SER A 266 -7.15 -18.76 8.11
N ALA A 267 -7.27 -18.20 6.90
CA ALA A 267 -8.41 -18.39 6.00
C ALA A 267 -7.96 -19.04 4.69
N SER A 268 -7.85 -18.28 3.60
CA SER A 268 -7.46 -18.80 2.30
C SER A 268 -6.06 -18.33 1.90
N ALA A 269 -5.19 -19.22 1.47
CA ALA A 269 -3.87 -18.81 0.96
C ALA A 269 -4.03 -17.92 -0.29
N ILE A 270 -4.88 -18.35 -1.22
CA ILE A 270 -5.32 -17.54 -2.38
C ILE A 270 -6.84 -17.61 -2.45
N LYS A 271 -7.49 -16.47 -2.64
CA LYS A 271 -8.94 -16.35 -2.72
C LYS A 271 -9.36 -15.52 -3.92
N PHE A 272 -10.49 -15.88 -4.51
CA PHE A 272 -11.21 -15.11 -5.51
C PHE A 272 -12.54 -14.64 -4.92
N GLY A 273 -12.66 -13.36 -4.65
CA GLY A 273 -13.83 -12.77 -4.00
C GLY A 273 -13.53 -12.36 -2.53
N THR A 274 -14.55 -12.15 -1.69
CA THR A 274 -16.01 -12.36 -1.90
C THR A 274 -16.58 -11.56 -3.07
N GLU A 275 -16.20 -10.29 -3.21
CA GLU A 275 -16.65 -9.42 -4.29
C GLU A 275 -16.07 -9.88 -5.64
N SER A 276 -16.96 -10.17 -6.61
CA SER A 276 -16.59 -10.70 -7.93
C SER A 276 -17.42 -10.08 -9.06
N LEU A 277 -17.78 -8.81 -8.95
CA LEU A 277 -18.75 -8.14 -9.82
C LEU A 277 -18.33 -8.07 -11.30
N GLY A 278 -17.05 -7.78 -11.58
CA GLY A 278 -16.49 -7.72 -12.93
C GLY A 278 -15.68 -8.97 -13.31
N GLY A 279 -15.20 -9.69 -12.31
CA GLY A 279 -14.54 -10.98 -12.48
C GLY A 279 -13.02 -10.94 -12.65
N PHE A 280 -12.48 -12.05 -13.16
CA PHE A 280 -11.05 -12.32 -13.22
C PHE A 280 -10.70 -12.95 -14.56
N LYS A 281 -9.60 -12.49 -15.19
CA LYS A 281 -9.12 -13.00 -16.48
C LYS A 281 -7.61 -13.17 -16.46
N ASN A 282 -7.11 -14.17 -17.21
CA ASN A 282 -5.68 -14.38 -17.40
C ASN A 282 -4.88 -14.40 -16.09
N VAL A 283 -5.36 -15.18 -15.11
CA VAL A 283 -4.68 -15.36 -13.83
C VAL A 283 -3.83 -16.60 -13.88
N THR A 284 -2.55 -16.45 -13.56
CA THR A 284 -1.58 -17.55 -13.48
C THR A 284 -1.04 -17.68 -12.07
N ILE A 285 -1.05 -18.88 -11.52
CA ILE A 285 -0.53 -19.21 -10.20
C ILE A 285 0.45 -20.37 -10.36
N ASP A 286 1.71 -20.15 -10.00
CA ASP A 286 2.78 -21.14 -10.12
C ASP A 286 3.68 -21.16 -8.88
N LYS A 287 4.11 -22.37 -8.48
CA LYS A 287 5.03 -22.54 -7.34
C LYS A 287 4.64 -21.80 -6.06
N VAL A 288 3.37 -21.89 -5.68
CA VAL A 288 2.88 -21.36 -4.42
C VAL A 288 2.82 -22.46 -3.38
N VAL A 289 3.55 -22.27 -2.28
CA VAL A 289 3.54 -23.17 -1.13
C VAL A 289 2.56 -22.60 -0.10
N ARG A 290 1.58 -23.42 0.30
CA ARG A 290 0.65 -23.10 1.37
C ARG A 290 1.02 -23.84 2.63
N THR A 291 1.05 -23.12 3.77
CA THR A 291 1.04 -23.73 5.11
C THR A 291 -0.24 -23.28 5.83
N SER A 292 -1.07 -24.22 6.27
CA SER A 292 -2.25 -23.91 7.07
C SER A 292 -1.88 -23.86 8.54
N THR A 293 -2.33 -22.83 9.23
CA THR A 293 -2.19 -22.70 10.68
C THR A 293 -3.40 -23.27 11.44
N MET A 294 -4.50 -23.59 10.73
CA MET A 294 -5.69 -24.19 11.33
C MET A 294 -5.59 -25.71 11.34
N THR A 295 -5.67 -26.32 12.48
CA THR A 295 -5.97 -27.74 12.64
C THR A 295 -7.49 -27.94 12.59
N CYS A 296 -7.97 -29.15 12.21
CA CYS A 296 -9.40 -29.45 12.17
C CYS A 296 -10.13 -29.27 13.54
N ALA A 297 -9.41 -29.05 14.62
CA ALA A 297 -9.93 -28.78 15.95
C ALA A 297 -10.42 -27.34 16.13
N ASP A 298 -9.95 -26.40 15.32
CA ASP A 298 -10.25 -24.96 15.46
C ASP A 298 -11.54 -24.55 14.70
N GLN A 299 -12.24 -25.50 14.09
CA GLN A 299 -13.47 -25.27 13.33
C GLN A 299 -14.77 -25.59 14.09
N ARG A 300 -14.72 -25.70 15.44
CA ARG A 300 -15.91 -25.98 16.25
C ARG A 300 -16.35 -24.75 17.04
#